data_73ee7a8b6f6b85d18aa808c0a332cd3c
#
_entry.id   73ee7a8b6f6b85d18aa808c0a332cd3c
#
_cell.length_a   1.000
_cell.length_b   1.000
_cell.length_c   1.000
_cell.angle_alpha   90.00
_cell.angle_beta   90.00
_cell.angle_gamma   90.00
#
_symmetry.space_group_name_H-M   'P 1'
#
loop_
_entity.id
_entity.type
_entity.pdbx_description
1 polymer ?
#
loop_
_entity_poly.entity_id
_entity_poly.type
_entity_poly.pdbx_seq_one_letter_code
_entity_poly.pdbx_strand_id
1 'polypeptide(L)'
;GIHQSSEAFDDRFFAAYSENLQAHHENPIAHFAESQLPFPQELLGYKPTIPVYCSKTDYQADSIRITDVPSHYLESSAAHISPIDFISHKILPSVLKGGLVQTLSMRACNCYMDPIFWEEIRALIADVTAFMITEAQALKLFQGRSTDLWEISEYLANYGPEYVLTHAKDNTVLIYSRLKRQRWILPAYPTKVVDPTGAIDAFDAGFLINYRKEYDVVQAALCGMVSASFCGEGSGPFFILEGLPELRQARLDVMSQNLMTL
;
A
#
# COMPACT_ATOMS: atom_id res chain seq x y z
N GLY A 1 16.28 9.99 6.72
CA GLY A 1 17.58 9.42 7.04
C GLY A 1 17.75 8.06 6.42
N ILE A 2 18.96 7.66 6.18
CA ILE A 2 19.28 6.29 5.74
C ILE A 2 19.94 5.62 6.93
N HIS A 3 19.38 4.49 7.37
CA HIS A 3 19.99 3.60 8.35
C HIS A 3 20.66 2.47 7.60
N GLN A 4 21.98 2.28 7.84
CA GLN A 4 22.74 1.19 7.24
C GLN A 4 22.90 0.08 8.28
N SER A 5 22.32 -1.10 8.00
CA SER A 5 22.55 -2.29 8.82
C SER A 5 23.98 -2.79 8.68
N SER A 6 24.56 -3.26 9.79
CA SER A 6 25.85 -3.97 9.78
C SER A 6 25.73 -5.41 9.29
N GLU A 7 24.52 -5.95 9.23
CA GLU A 7 24.23 -7.30 8.75
C GLU A 7 23.64 -7.23 7.36
N ALA A 8 24.22 -7.96 6.41
CA ALA A 8 23.65 -8.15 5.09
C ALA A 8 22.50 -9.16 5.17
N PHE A 9 21.37 -8.82 4.59
CA PHE A 9 20.28 -9.77 4.42
C PHE A 9 19.96 -9.95 2.93
N ASP A 10 19.43 -11.12 2.58
CA ASP A 10 19.04 -11.45 1.22
C ASP A 10 17.59 -10.96 1.00
N ASP A 11 17.46 -9.81 0.36
CA ASP A 11 16.19 -9.19 -0.01
C ASP A 11 15.82 -9.41 -1.49
N ARG A 12 16.50 -10.35 -2.16
CA ARG A 12 16.18 -10.69 -3.55
C ARG A 12 14.71 -11.05 -3.68
N PHE A 13 14.07 -10.42 -4.62
CA PHE A 13 12.67 -10.56 -4.87
C PHE A 13 12.43 -10.90 -6.34
N PHE A 14 11.55 -11.87 -6.59
CA PHE A 14 11.08 -12.22 -7.92
C PHE A 14 9.59 -11.97 -8.00
N ALA A 15 9.16 -11.23 -9.01
CA ALA A 15 7.76 -11.11 -9.38
C ALA A 15 7.60 -11.24 -10.89
N ALA A 16 6.75 -12.15 -11.31
CA ALA A 16 6.24 -12.20 -12.67
C ALA A 16 4.78 -11.77 -12.67
N TYR A 17 4.38 -10.94 -13.61
CA TYR A 17 3.01 -10.48 -13.73
C TYR A 17 2.29 -11.20 -14.86
N SER A 18 1.10 -11.74 -14.56
CA SER A 18 0.21 -12.30 -15.57
C SER A 18 -0.46 -11.20 -16.40
N GLU A 19 -1.18 -11.56 -17.47
CA GLU A 19 -1.90 -10.61 -18.34
C GLU A 19 -2.91 -9.74 -17.56
N ASN A 20 -3.45 -10.27 -16.46
CA ASN A 20 -4.36 -9.54 -15.56
C ASN A 20 -3.63 -8.81 -14.42
N LEU A 21 -2.32 -8.60 -14.55
CA LEU A 21 -1.45 -7.87 -13.61
C LEU A 21 -1.34 -8.48 -12.21
N GLN A 22 -1.67 -9.76 -12.07
CA GLN A 22 -1.45 -10.46 -10.81
C GLN A 22 0.01 -10.90 -10.68
N ALA A 23 0.63 -10.57 -9.54
CA ALA A 23 2.00 -10.94 -9.26
C ALA A 23 2.10 -12.40 -8.82
N HIS A 24 3.07 -13.10 -9.39
CA HIS A 24 3.46 -14.46 -9.02
C HIS A 24 4.91 -14.44 -8.53
N HIS A 25 5.15 -15.00 -7.37
CA HIS A 25 6.47 -14.96 -6.71
C HIS A 25 7.14 -16.33 -6.65
N GLU A 26 6.46 -17.36 -7.15
CA GLU A 26 6.92 -18.73 -7.08
C GLU A 26 7.54 -19.18 -8.40
N ASN A 27 8.48 -20.13 -8.28
CA ASN A 27 9.05 -20.87 -9.40
C ASN A 27 9.57 -20.03 -10.58
N PRO A 28 10.58 -19.16 -10.38
CA PRO A 28 11.16 -18.37 -11.46
C PRO A 28 11.70 -19.23 -12.60
N ILE A 29 12.19 -20.45 -12.31
CA ILE A 29 12.73 -21.36 -13.34
C ILE A 29 11.64 -21.73 -14.36
N ALA A 30 10.43 -22.10 -13.89
CA ALA A 30 9.32 -22.41 -14.78
C ALA A 30 8.91 -21.18 -15.61
N HIS A 31 8.80 -20.01 -15.00
CA HIS A 31 8.44 -18.77 -15.68
C HIS A 31 9.40 -18.45 -16.83
N PHE A 32 10.71 -18.48 -16.61
CA PHE A 32 11.70 -18.20 -17.65
C PHE A 32 11.73 -19.29 -18.75
N ALA A 33 11.51 -20.55 -18.37
CA ALA A 33 11.44 -21.66 -19.34
C ALA A 33 10.18 -21.52 -20.22
N GLU A 34 9.02 -21.26 -19.67
CA GLU A 34 7.77 -21.07 -20.40
C GLU A 34 7.81 -19.84 -21.32
N SER A 35 8.43 -18.76 -20.85
CA SER A 35 8.63 -17.53 -21.63
C SER A 35 9.76 -17.63 -22.65
N GLN A 36 10.49 -18.75 -22.71
CA GLN A 36 11.67 -18.96 -23.58
C GLN A 36 12.76 -17.89 -23.38
N LEU A 37 12.88 -17.36 -22.17
CA LEU A 37 13.87 -16.36 -21.79
C LEU A 37 15.07 -17.01 -21.08
N PRO A 38 16.29 -16.46 -21.24
CA PRO A 38 17.46 -16.94 -20.51
C PRO A 38 17.25 -16.69 -19.01
N PHE A 39 17.62 -17.68 -18.18
CA PHE A 39 17.50 -17.54 -16.73
C PHE A 39 18.54 -16.54 -16.20
N PRO A 40 18.13 -15.48 -15.43
CA PRO A 40 19.06 -14.48 -14.92
C PRO A 40 20.01 -15.07 -13.88
N GLN A 41 21.29 -14.66 -13.95
CA GLN A 41 22.31 -15.13 -13.00
C GLN A 41 22.02 -14.67 -11.57
N GLU A 42 21.39 -13.51 -11.42
CA GLU A 42 20.99 -12.91 -10.14
C GLU A 42 19.98 -13.78 -9.37
N LEU A 43 19.22 -14.59 -10.09
CA LEU A 43 18.25 -15.51 -9.49
C LEU A 43 18.84 -16.90 -9.19
N LEU A 44 20.13 -17.14 -9.45
CA LEU A 44 20.75 -18.40 -9.06
C LEU A 44 20.74 -18.56 -7.54
N GLY A 45 20.17 -19.68 -7.10
CA GLY A 45 20.00 -19.98 -5.67
C GLY A 45 18.85 -19.20 -5.01
N TYR A 46 18.05 -18.45 -5.76
CA TYR A 46 16.83 -17.82 -5.24
C TYR A 46 15.89 -18.89 -4.67
N LYS A 47 15.42 -18.63 -3.48
CA LYS A 47 14.33 -19.41 -2.85
C LYS A 47 13.20 -18.43 -2.54
N PRO A 48 11.95 -18.73 -2.94
CA PRO A 48 10.81 -17.93 -2.55
C PRO A 48 10.82 -17.75 -1.03
N THR A 49 10.69 -16.52 -0.58
CA THR A 49 10.54 -16.25 0.85
C THR A 49 9.21 -16.88 1.28
N ILE A 50 9.26 -17.89 2.11
CA ILE A 50 8.05 -18.44 2.75
C ILE A 50 7.46 -17.29 3.55
N PRO A 51 6.15 -17.00 3.40
CA PRO A 51 5.52 -15.96 4.21
C PRO A 51 5.71 -16.27 5.68
N VAL A 52 6.65 -15.60 6.31
CA VAL A 52 6.84 -15.68 7.75
C VAL A 52 5.84 -14.72 8.35
N TYR A 53 5.00 -15.23 9.29
CA TYR A 53 4.18 -14.33 10.09
C TYR A 53 5.10 -13.38 10.86
N CYS A 54 4.73 -12.10 10.92
CA CYS A 54 5.42 -11.18 11.78
C CYS A 54 5.41 -11.65 13.22
N SER A 55 6.51 -11.50 13.92
CA SER A 55 6.51 -11.64 15.39
C SER A 55 5.63 -10.56 16.01
N LYS A 56 4.88 -10.92 17.05
CA LYS A 56 4.10 -9.97 17.86
C LYS A 56 4.96 -9.24 18.90
N THR A 57 6.17 -9.74 19.16
CA THR A 57 7.03 -9.32 20.27
C THR A 57 8.46 -8.95 19.85
N ASP A 58 8.96 -9.57 18.79
CA ASP A 58 10.38 -9.48 18.44
C ASP A 58 10.61 -8.64 17.19
N TYR A 59 11.58 -7.77 17.23
CA TYR A 59 12.06 -7.03 16.07
C TYR A 59 12.70 -7.97 15.05
N GLN A 60 12.39 -7.74 13.79
CA GLN A 60 13.04 -8.37 12.66
C GLN A 60 14.22 -7.50 12.19
N ALA A 61 15.02 -8.00 11.24
CA ALA A 61 16.19 -7.28 10.75
C ALA A 61 15.84 -5.94 10.07
N ASP A 62 14.66 -5.87 9.45
CA ASP A 62 14.10 -4.72 8.74
C ASP A 62 13.12 -3.89 9.59
N SER A 63 12.87 -4.27 10.84
CA SER A 63 11.99 -3.52 11.74
C SER A 63 12.54 -2.12 12.03
N ILE A 64 11.66 -1.13 11.97
CA ILE A 64 12.00 0.25 12.34
C ILE A 64 11.78 0.45 13.84
N ARG A 65 12.83 0.88 14.53
CA ARG A 65 12.80 1.22 15.96
C ARG A 65 12.53 2.71 16.15
N ILE A 66 12.11 3.09 17.34
CA ILE A 66 11.89 4.51 17.70
C ILE A 66 13.15 5.34 17.46
N THR A 67 14.31 4.77 17.77
CA THR A 67 15.62 5.41 17.59
C THR A 67 16.03 5.63 16.15
N ASP A 68 15.41 4.92 15.21
CA ASP A 68 15.71 5.03 13.79
C ASP A 68 14.94 6.18 13.12
N VAL A 69 13.92 6.72 13.82
CA VAL A 69 13.14 7.86 13.33
C VAL A 69 13.90 9.16 13.57
N PRO A 70 14.35 9.86 12.51
CA PRO A 70 15.04 11.13 12.69
C PRO A 70 14.13 12.18 13.35
N SER A 71 14.66 12.96 14.29
CA SER A 71 13.87 13.94 15.04
C SER A 71 13.13 14.93 14.16
N HIS A 72 13.74 15.36 13.04
CA HIS A 72 13.11 16.28 12.09
C HIS A 72 11.91 15.67 11.34
N TYR A 73 11.74 14.33 11.32
CA TYR A 73 10.54 13.71 10.76
C TYR A 73 9.31 13.96 11.65
N LEU A 74 9.53 14.15 12.94
CA LEU A 74 8.47 14.47 13.89
C LEU A 74 7.91 15.88 13.69
N GLU A 75 8.60 16.76 12.96
CA GLU A 75 8.17 18.10 12.58
C GLU A 75 7.28 18.10 11.32
N SER A 76 7.15 16.97 10.65
CA SER A 76 6.32 16.82 9.46
C SER A 76 4.84 16.90 9.82
N SER A 77 4.03 17.50 8.93
CA SER A 77 2.59 17.59 9.14
C SER A 77 1.80 16.37 8.66
N ALA A 78 2.42 15.54 7.83
CA ALA A 78 1.85 14.29 7.30
C ALA A 78 2.94 13.22 7.17
N ALA A 79 2.55 11.97 7.33
CA ALA A 79 3.42 10.81 7.13
C ALA A 79 2.66 9.63 6.51
N HIS A 80 3.38 8.79 5.77
CA HIS A 80 2.92 7.51 5.30
C HIS A 80 3.79 6.40 5.87
N ILE A 81 3.17 5.34 6.34
CA ILE A 81 3.87 4.12 6.77
C ILE A 81 3.60 3.05 5.72
N SER A 82 4.65 2.72 4.96
CA SER A 82 4.65 1.64 3.96
C SER A 82 4.63 0.27 4.64
N PRO A 83 4.32 -0.83 3.92
CA PRO A 83 4.33 -2.18 4.49
C PRO A 83 5.72 -2.54 5.04
N ILE A 84 5.80 -2.78 6.35
CA ILE A 84 7.02 -3.20 7.04
C ILE A 84 6.71 -4.49 7.82
N ASP A 85 6.64 -4.41 9.14
CA ASP A 85 6.27 -5.50 10.02
C ASP A 85 5.25 -5.06 11.08
N PHE A 86 4.77 -6.01 11.88
CA PHE A 86 3.78 -5.73 12.91
C PHE A 86 4.30 -4.79 14.00
N ILE A 87 5.56 -4.96 14.45
CA ILE A 87 6.12 -4.15 15.56
C ILE A 87 6.33 -2.71 15.11
N SER A 88 6.89 -2.49 13.91
CA SER A 88 7.05 -1.16 13.32
C SER A 88 5.70 -0.45 13.19
N HIS A 89 4.69 -1.13 12.65
CA HIS A 89 3.34 -0.56 12.50
C HIS A 89 2.63 -0.30 13.83
N LYS A 90 2.95 -1.07 14.87
CA LYS A 90 2.40 -0.86 16.23
C LYS A 90 3.02 0.37 16.91
N ILE A 91 4.29 0.67 16.64
CA ILE A 91 5.04 1.71 17.35
C ILE A 91 5.00 3.05 16.60
N LEU A 92 5.20 3.04 15.28
CA LEU A 92 5.39 4.26 14.48
C LEU A 92 4.20 5.24 14.57
N PRO A 93 2.91 4.83 14.57
CA PRO A 93 1.81 5.77 14.67
C PRO A 93 1.89 6.65 15.92
N SER A 94 2.14 6.07 17.09
CA SER A 94 2.24 6.82 18.34
C SER A 94 3.47 7.74 18.37
N VAL A 95 4.60 7.31 17.81
CA VAL A 95 5.82 8.13 17.71
C VAL A 95 5.59 9.35 16.82
N LEU A 96 5.02 9.15 15.63
CA LEU A 96 4.76 10.22 14.67
C LEU A 96 3.70 11.19 15.19
N LYS A 97 2.63 10.69 15.82
CA LYS A 97 1.57 11.51 16.45
C LYS A 97 2.06 12.25 17.69
N GLY A 98 3.11 11.77 18.36
CA GLY A 98 3.80 12.50 19.42
C GLY A 98 4.54 13.76 18.95
N GLY A 99 4.78 13.89 17.63
CA GLY A 99 5.30 15.10 16.99
C GLY A 99 4.19 15.98 16.41
N LEU A 100 4.44 16.56 15.23
CA LEU A 100 3.49 17.45 14.54
C LEU A 100 2.66 16.75 13.46
N VAL A 101 2.78 15.44 13.30
CA VAL A 101 2.07 14.66 12.28
C VAL A 101 0.57 14.62 12.59
N GLN A 102 -0.22 15.34 11.81
CA GLN A 102 -1.67 15.38 11.92
C GLN A 102 -2.34 14.35 11.02
N THR A 103 -1.81 14.18 9.80
CA THR A 103 -2.31 13.23 8.81
C THR A 103 -1.38 12.03 8.75
N LEU A 104 -1.89 10.85 9.07
CA LEU A 104 -1.14 9.60 9.01
C LEU A 104 -1.87 8.61 8.13
N SER A 105 -1.26 8.22 7.01
CA SER A 105 -1.72 7.08 6.21
C SER A 105 -0.84 5.86 6.46
N MET A 106 -1.43 4.68 6.37
CA MET A 106 -0.73 3.41 6.58
C MET A 106 -1.23 2.37 5.59
N ARG A 107 -0.29 1.71 4.92
CA ARG A 107 -0.58 0.51 4.13
C ARG A 107 -0.31 -0.73 4.95
N ALA A 108 -1.28 -1.64 4.96
CA ALA A 108 -1.15 -2.90 5.67
C ALA A 108 -0.02 -3.77 5.10
N CYS A 109 0.67 -4.50 5.98
CA CYS A 109 1.61 -5.54 5.60
C CYS A 109 0.92 -6.91 5.58
N ASN A 110 1.25 -7.73 4.58
CA ASN A 110 0.71 -9.09 4.44
C ASN A 110 0.97 -9.98 5.67
N CYS A 111 2.06 -9.72 6.39
CA CYS A 111 2.53 -10.56 7.48
C CYS A 111 1.60 -10.58 8.71
N TYR A 112 0.79 -9.52 8.92
CA TYR A 112 -0.18 -9.45 10.02
C TYR A 112 -1.64 -9.38 9.55
N MET A 113 -1.91 -9.31 8.25
CA MET A 113 -3.28 -9.39 7.72
C MET A 113 -3.76 -10.83 7.69
N ASP A 114 -3.90 -11.40 8.89
CA ASP A 114 -4.20 -12.79 9.14
C ASP A 114 -5.11 -12.91 10.39
N PRO A 115 -6.03 -13.88 10.47
CA PRO A 115 -6.91 -14.07 11.62
C PRO A 115 -6.21 -14.18 12.98
N ILE A 116 -4.95 -14.60 13.03
CA ILE A 116 -4.17 -14.67 14.28
C ILE A 116 -3.87 -13.30 14.89
N PHE A 117 -3.96 -12.21 14.09
CA PHE A 117 -3.78 -10.82 14.53
C PHE A 117 -5.10 -10.08 14.75
N TRP A 118 -6.23 -10.79 14.76
CA TRP A 118 -7.57 -10.21 14.84
C TRP A 118 -7.76 -9.22 15.99
N GLU A 119 -7.25 -9.55 17.16
CA GLU A 119 -7.39 -8.67 18.33
C GLU A 119 -6.43 -7.47 18.28
N GLU A 120 -5.24 -7.67 17.71
CA GLU A 120 -4.21 -6.65 17.66
C GLU A 120 -4.46 -5.58 16.61
N ILE A 121 -5.14 -5.92 15.50
CA ILE A 121 -5.38 -4.97 14.38
C ILE A 121 -6.10 -3.70 14.85
N ARG A 122 -7.00 -3.80 15.82
CA ARG A 122 -7.77 -2.70 16.36
C ARG A 122 -6.87 -1.62 16.95
N ALA A 123 -5.92 -2.04 17.79
CA ALA A 123 -4.98 -1.11 18.41
C ALA A 123 -3.96 -0.55 17.41
N LEU A 124 -3.60 -1.35 16.40
CA LEU A 124 -2.63 -0.98 15.39
C LEU A 124 -3.12 0.18 14.52
N ILE A 125 -4.41 0.22 14.18
CA ILE A 125 -4.98 1.22 13.26
C ILE A 125 -5.67 2.40 13.98
N ALA A 126 -5.68 2.43 15.32
CA ALA A 126 -6.46 3.41 16.10
C ALA A 126 -6.11 4.88 15.78
N ASP A 127 -4.84 5.17 15.54
CA ASP A 127 -4.34 6.55 15.33
C ASP A 127 -4.12 6.91 13.86
N VAL A 128 -4.59 6.06 12.93
CA VAL A 128 -4.39 6.23 11.49
C VAL A 128 -5.53 7.05 10.87
N THR A 129 -5.20 8.04 10.04
CA THR A 129 -6.19 8.82 9.29
C THR A 129 -6.77 8.00 8.13
N ALA A 130 -5.89 7.40 7.32
CA ALA A 130 -6.28 6.56 6.18
C ALA A 130 -5.56 5.20 6.25
N PHE A 131 -6.33 4.13 6.34
CA PHE A 131 -5.83 2.76 6.33
C PHE A 131 -6.06 2.13 4.96
N MET A 132 -4.99 1.62 4.36
CA MET A 132 -4.97 1.13 2.99
C MET A 132 -4.69 -0.36 2.98
N ILE A 133 -5.55 -1.13 2.33
CA ILE A 133 -5.47 -2.59 2.24
C ILE A 133 -5.73 -3.06 0.81
N THR A 134 -5.36 -4.30 0.51
CA THR A 134 -5.80 -4.99 -0.69
C THR A 134 -7.01 -5.88 -0.39
N GLU A 135 -7.78 -6.23 -1.42
CA GLU A 135 -8.87 -7.21 -1.31
C GLU A 135 -8.38 -8.53 -0.70
N ALA A 136 -7.22 -9.02 -1.16
CA ALA A 136 -6.65 -10.26 -0.64
C ALA A 136 -6.35 -10.19 0.86
N GLN A 137 -5.79 -9.07 1.33
CA GLN A 137 -5.54 -8.82 2.75
C GLN A 137 -6.84 -8.73 3.56
N ALA A 138 -7.85 -8.02 3.03
CA ALA A 138 -9.16 -7.91 3.66
C ALA A 138 -9.81 -9.29 3.85
N LEU A 139 -9.89 -10.07 2.77
CA LEU A 139 -10.49 -11.40 2.80
C LEU A 139 -9.72 -12.38 3.69
N LYS A 140 -8.39 -12.29 3.73
CA LYS A 140 -7.58 -13.13 4.59
C LYS A 140 -7.81 -12.82 6.08
N LEU A 141 -7.76 -11.55 6.48
CA LEU A 141 -8.00 -11.13 7.86
C LEU A 141 -9.40 -11.52 8.34
N PHE A 142 -10.40 -11.38 7.47
CA PHE A 142 -11.80 -11.67 7.76
C PHE A 142 -12.23 -13.10 7.41
N GLN A 143 -11.29 -14.00 7.18
CA GLN A 143 -11.58 -15.39 6.87
C GLN A 143 -12.56 -16.01 7.89
N GLY A 144 -13.68 -16.55 7.38
CA GLY A 144 -14.73 -17.12 8.19
C GLY A 144 -15.67 -16.11 8.89
N ARG A 145 -15.51 -14.80 8.62
CA ARG A 145 -16.36 -13.73 9.18
C ARG A 145 -17.15 -12.98 8.13
N SER A 146 -16.49 -12.45 7.12
CA SER A 146 -17.14 -11.74 6.01
C SER A 146 -16.31 -11.83 4.74
N THR A 147 -16.99 -11.76 3.60
CA THR A 147 -16.40 -11.60 2.27
C THR A 147 -16.86 -10.30 1.59
N ASP A 148 -17.72 -9.52 2.23
CA ASP A 148 -18.15 -8.21 1.75
C ASP A 148 -17.10 -7.15 2.11
N LEU A 149 -16.48 -6.58 1.08
CA LEU A 149 -15.42 -5.58 1.25
C LEU A 149 -15.94 -4.28 1.89
N TRP A 150 -17.20 -3.95 1.75
CA TRP A 150 -17.79 -2.78 2.40
C TRP A 150 -18.01 -3.02 3.89
N GLU A 151 -18.53 -4.19 4.25
CA GLU A 151 -18.65 -4.60 5.65
C GLU A 151 -17.29 -4.63 6.34
N ILE A 152 -16.27 -5.18 5.66
CA ILE A 152 -14.89 -5.20 6.16
C ILE A 152 -14.35 -3.79 6.35
N SER A 153 -14.53 -2.92 5.36
CA SER A 153 -14.04 -1.53 5.44
C SER A 153 -14.72 -0.75 6.56
N GLU A 154 -16.02 -0.91 6.74
CA GLU A 154 -16.78 -0.31 7.82
C GLU A 154 -16.33 -0.81 9.19
N TYR A 155 -16.14 -2.13 9.32
CA TYR A 155 -15.62 -2.72 10.55
C TYR A 155 -14.26 -2.15 10.95
N LEU A 156 -13.31 -2.11 10.01
CA LEU A 156 -11.97 -1.57 10.26
C LEU A 156 -12.02 -0.08 10.61
N ALA A 157 -12.83 0.71 9.91
CA ALA A 157 -12.96 2.14 10.17
C ALA A 157 -13.49 2.44 11.58
N ASN A 158 -14.32 1.57 12.16
CA ASN A 158 -14.85 1.75 13.52
C ASN A 158 -13.78 1.69 14.61
N TYR A 159 -12.56 1.24 14.30
CA TYR A 159 -11.44 1.18 15.24
C TYR A 159 -10.44 2.33 15.13
N GLY A 160 -10.72 3.36 14.34
CA GLY A 160 -9.90 4.56 14.34
C GLY A 160 -9.84 5.29 13.01
N PRO A 161 -9.51 4.63 11.89
CA PRO A 161 -9.34 5.32 10.62
C PRO A 161 -10.56 6.16 10.22
N GLU A 162 -10.31 7.38 9.73
CA GLU A 162 -11.37 8.17 9.11
C GLU A 162 -11.78 7.56 7.78
N TYR A 163 -10.79 6.97 7.09
CA TYR A 163 -10.96 6.35 5.78
C TYR A 163 -10.32 4.98 5.73
N VAL A 164 -11.02 4.04 5.08
CA VAL A 164 -10.46 2.76 4.65
C VAL A 164 -10.50 2.71 3.13
N LEU A 165 -9.33 2.48 2.53
CA LEU A 165 -9.18 2.35 1.08
C LEU A 165 -8.81 0.90 0.75
N THR A 166 -9.65 0.23 -0.01
CA THR A 166 -9.44 -1.17 -0.40
C THR A 166 -9.16 -1.27 -1.89
N HIS A 167 -7.95 -1.70 -2.24
CA HIS A 167 -7.57 -1.97 -3.62
C HIS A 167 -8.10 -3.35 -4.03
N ALA A 168 -9.09 -3.38 -4.90
CA ALA A 168 -9.70 -4.59 -5.42
C ALA A 168 -8.83 -5.24 -6.53
N LYS A 169 -9.13 -6.50 -6.86
CA LYS A 169 -8.39 -7.29 -7.86
C LYS A 169 -8.44 -6.73 -9.28
N ASP A 170 -9.49 -5.97 -9.59
CA ASP A 170 -9.68 -5.29 -10.87
C ASP A 170 -9.01 -3.90 -10.91
N ASN A 171 -8.15 -3.60 -9.94
CA ASN A 171 -7.49 -2.32 -9.72
C ASN A 171 -8.45 -1.15 -9.38
N THR A 172 -9.71 -1.45 -9.09
CA THR A 172 -10.65 -0.49 -8.52
C THR A 172 -10.28 -0.17 -7.08
N VAL A 173 -10.49 1.06 -6.63
CA VAL A 173 -10.31 1.44 -5.23
C VAL A 173 -11.67 1.73 -4.60
N LEU A 174 -12.03 0.94 -3.59
CA LEU A 174 -13.19 1.17 -2.74
C LEU A 174 -12.78 2.11 -1.61
N ILE A 175 -13.52 3.18 -1.39
CA ILE A 175 -13.23 4.20 -0.36
C ILE A 175 -14.42 4.26 0.59
N TYR A 176 -14.18 4.01 1.87
CA TYR A 176 -15.18 4.18 2.92
C TYR A 176 -14.79 5.32 3.85
N SER A 177 -15.74 6.23 4.12
CA SER A 177 -15.60 7.30 5.10
C SER A 177 -16.42 7.00 6.36
N ARG A 178 -15.76 6.84 7.49
CA ARG A 178 -16.40 6.61 8.79
C ARG A 178 -17.27 7.80 9.21
N LEU A 179 -16.76 9.02 9.08
CA LEU A 179 -17.45 10.22 9.54
C LEU A 179 -18.70 10.55 8.71
N LYS A 180 -18.60 10.39 7.37
CA LYS A 180 -19.70 10.66 6.46
C LYS A 180 -20.60 9.44 6.24
N ARG A 181 -20.17 8.25 6.65
CA ARG A 181 -20.79 6.95 6.31
C ARG A 181 -21.05 6.80 4.82
N GLN A 182 -20.12 7.28 4.01
CA GLN A 182 -20.23 7.35 2.56
C GLN A 182 -19.22 6.41 1.90
N ARG A 183 -19.61 5.89 0.78
CA ARG A 183 -18.86 4.92 -0.03
C ARG A 183 -18.64 5.50 -1.42
N TRP A 184 -17.43 5.32 -1.95
CA TRP A 184 -17.11 5.68 -3.33
C TRP A 184 -16.36 4.53 -3.98
N ILE A 185 -16.58 4.38 -5.28
CA ILE A 185 -15.84 3.46 -6.14
C ILE A 185 -15.07 4.27 -7.14
N LEU A 186 -13.75 4.13 -7.09
CA LEU A 186 -12.83 4.77 -8.03
C LEU A 186 -12.28 3.69 -8.97
N PRO A 187 -12.72 3.64 -10.24
CA PRO A 187 -12.18 2.69 -11.20
C PRO A 187 -10.73 2.99 -11.53
N ALA A 188 -9.98 1.99 -11.99
CA ALA A 188 -8.63 2.19 -12.50
C ALA A 188 -8.64 3.13 -13.71
N TYR A 189 -7.58 3.93 -13.86
CA TYR A 189 -7.36 4.67 -15.10
C TYR A 189 -6.97 3.70 -16.21
N PRO A 190 -7.68 3.71 -17.37
CA PRO A 190 -7.37 2.82 -18.47
C PRO A 190 -6.05 3.23 -19.12
N THR A 191 -4.99 2.50 -18.88
CA THR A 191 -3.67 2.73 -19.44
C THR A 191 -3.03 1.41 -19.87
N LYS A 192 -2.04 1.49 -20.77
CA LYS A 192 -1.22 0.34 -21.11
C LYS A 192 -0.16 0.15 -20.02
N VAL A 193 -0.39 -0.82 -19.16
CA VAL A 193 0.58 -1.16 -18.12
C VAL A 193 1.77 -1.90 -18.75
N VAL A 194 2.97 -1.39 -18.47
CA VAL A 194 4.26 -1.97 -18.84
C VAL A 194 4.87 -2.70 -17.65
N ASP A 195 4.87 -2.04 -16.49
CA ASP A 195 5.39 -2.59 -15.23
C ASP A 195 4.53 -2.08 -14.07
N PRO A 196 3.74 -2.92 -13.42
CA PRO A 196 2.88 -2.50 -12.31
C PRO A 196 3.63 -2.32 -10.98
N THR A 197 4.94 -2.62 -10.94
CA THR A 197 5.75 -2.50 -9.72
C THR A 197 5.75 -1.05 -9.21
N GLY A 198 5.41 -0.88 -7.94
CA GLY A 198 5.36 0.45 -7.31
C GLY A 198 4.11 1.27 -7.61
N ALA A 199 3.16 0.79 -8.43
CA ALA A 199 1.94 1.55 -8.73
C ALA A 199 1.09 1.82 -7.47
N ILE A 200 1.03 0.87 -6.55
CA ILE A 200 0.32 1.04 -5.27
C ILE A 200 1.03 2.08 -4.39
N ASP A 201 2.36 2.04 -4.33
CA ASP A 201 3.15 3.03 -3.57
C ASP A 201 3.01 4.43 -4.15
N ALA A 202 2.96 4.54 -5.49
CA ALA A 202 2.68 5.80 -6.18
C ALA A 202 1.27 6.31 -5.88
N PHE A 203 0.27 5.41 -5.77
CA PHE A 203 -1.06 5.78 -5.31
C PHE A 203 -1.02 6.37 -3.90
N ASP A 204 -0.37 5.69 -2.96
CA ASP A 204 -0.31 6.09 -1.56
C ASP A 204 0.36 7.45 -1.38
N ALA A 205 1.46 7.69 -2.10
CA ALA A 205 2.15 8.97 -2.11
C ALA A 205 1.29 10.10 -2.70
N GLY A 206 0.68 9.85 -3.86
CA GLY A 206 -0.21 10.79 -4.53
C GLY A 206 -1.43 11.13 -3.66
N PHE A 207 -2.01 10.13 -3.00
CA PHE A 207 -3.10 10.29 -2.05
C PHE A 207 -2.70 11.18 -0.87
N LEU A 208 -1.62 10.83 -0.16
CA LEU A 208 -1.20 11.56 1.04
C LEU A 208 -0.93 13.03 0.78
N ILE A 209 -0.15 13.33 -0.29
CA ILE A 209 0.24 14.69 -0.65
C ILE A 209 -1.00 15.55 -0.94
N ASN A 210 -1.97 15.02 -1.69
CA ASN A 210 -3.15 15.78 -2.05
C ASN A 210 -4.16 15.86 -0.90
N TYR A 211 -4.33 14.78 -0.13
CA TYR A 211 -5.18 14.82 1.07
C TYR A 211 -4.70 15.87 2.08
N ARG A 212 -3.38 15.96 2.29
CA ARG A 212 -2.83 16.95 3.21
C ARG A 212 -3.03 18.39 2.75
N LYS A 213 -3.16 18.65 1.44
CA LYS A 213 -3.40 19.98 0.88
C LYS A 213 -4.85 20.41 1.00
N GLU A 214 -5.78 19.52 0.72
CA GLU A 214 -7.19 19.86 0.48
C GLU A 214 -8.15 19.23 1.49
N TYR A 215 -7.72 18.21 2.22
CA TYR A 215 -8.55 17.40 3.13
C TYR A 215 -9.80 16.80 2.46
N ASP A 216 -9.72 16.58 1.15
CA ASP A 216 -10.73 15.90 0.35
C ASP A 216 -10.24 14.51 -0.03
N VAL A 217 -10.88 13.48 0.53
CA VAL A 217 -10.51 12.08 0.28
C VAL A 217 -10.72 11.66 -1.16
N VAL A 218 -11.73 12.20 -1.82
CA VAL A 218 -12.06 11.86 -3.21
C VAL A 218 -11.01 12.44 -4.14
N GLN A 219 -10.69 13.74 -4.00
CA GLN A 219 -9.64 14.38 -4.79
C GLN A 219 -8.28 13.74 -4.53
N ALA A 220 -7.98 13.39 -3.28
CA ALA A 220 -6.77 12.69 -2.93
C ALA A 220 -6.66 11.31 -3.61
N ALA A 221 -7.74 10.54 -3.61
CA ALA A 221 -7.77 9.23 -4.25
C ALA A 221 -7.65 9.32 -5.78
N LEU A 222 -8.29 10.31 -6.40
CA LEU A 222 -8.14 10.61 -7.83
C LEU A 222 -6.66 10.91 -8.18
N CYS A 223 -6.00 11.77 -7.38
CA CYS A 223 -4.58 12.06 -7.56
C CYS A 223 -3.69 10.83 -7.34
N GLY A 224 -4.03 9.99 -6.36
CA GLY A 224 -3.37 8.70 -6.15
C GLY A 224 -3.48 7.79 -7.37
N MET A 225 -4.69 7.63 -7.92
CA MET A 225 -4.92 6.78 -9.10
C MET A 225 -4.18 7.30 -10.34
N VAL A 226 -4.15 8.61 -10.54
CA VAL A 226 -3.37 9.21 -11.63
C VAL A 226 -1.88 8.95 -11.44
N SER A 227 -1.36 9.06 -10.22
CA SER A 227 0.05 8.73 -9.92
C SER A 227 0.36 7.26 -10.21
N ALA A 228 -0.52 6.35 -9.78
CA ALA A 228 -0.40 4.92 -10.08
C ALA A 228 -0.40 4.63 -11.58
N SER A 229 -1.26 5.33 -12.34
CA SER A 229 -1.35 5.16 -13.79
C SER A 229 -0.06 5.55 -14.51
N PHE A 230 0.60 6.63 -14.09
CA PHE A 230 1.90 7.02 -14.63
C PHE A 230 2.99 6.02 -14.27
N CYS A 231 3.02 5.56 -13.01
CA CYS A 231 4.01 4.59 -12.56
C CYS A 231 3.95 3.30 -13.40
N GLY A 232 2.74 2.81 -13.70
CA GLY A 232 2.55 1.57 -14.43
C GLY A 232 2.90 1.63 -15.93
N GLU A 233 3.06 2.81 -16.54
CA GLU A 233 3.34 2.96 -17.99
C GLU A 233 4.81 2.74 -18.37
N GLY A 234 5.69 2.64 -17.40
CA GLY A 234 7.11 2.39 -17.65
C GLY A 234 7.74 1.54 -16.56
N SER A 235 9.03 1.29 -16.66
CA SER A 235 9.77 0.49 -15.72
C SER A 235 10.73 1.32 -14.90
N GLY A 236 10.85 0.97 -13.62
CA GLY A 236 11.76 1.60 -12.67
C GLY A 236 11.12 2.71 -11.83
N PRO A 237 11.71 2.99 -10.65
CA PRO A 237 11.07 3.81 -9.60
C PRO A 237 10.95 5.29 -9.95
N PHE A 238 11.69 5.77 -10.94
CA PHE A 238 11.72 7.20 -11.32
C PHE A 238 10.94 7.52 -12.60
N PHE A 239 10.38 6.51 -13.27
CA PHE A 239 9.62 6.73 -14.52
C PHE A 239 8.47 7.73 -14.33
N ILE A 240 7.80 7.69 -13.19
CA ILE A 240 6.70 8.61 -12.85
C ILE A 240 7.11 10.10 -12.91
N LEU A 241 8.40 10.42 -12.74
CA LEU A 241 8.91 11.80 -12.79
C LEU A 241 8.93 12.39 -14.21
N GLU A 242 8.77 11.56 -15.24
CA GLU A 242 8.69 11.98 -16.64
C GLU A 242 7.28 12.44 -17.03
N GLY A 243 6.31 12.29 -16.14
CA GLY A 243 4.91 12.66 -16.39
C GLY A 243 4.72 14.17 -16.59
N LEU A 244 4.06 14.56 -17.69
CA LEU A 244 3.75 15.96 -18.00
C LEU A 244 2.59 16.47 -17.13
N PRO A 245 2.68 17.70 -16.57
CA PRO A 245 1.63 18.27 -15.72
C PRO A 245 0.26 18.36 -16.42
N GLU A 246 0.26 18.69 -17.73
CA GLU A 246 -0.97 18.80 -18.54
C GLU A 246 -1.67 17.45 -18.69
N LEU A 247 -0.88 16.39 -18.87
CA LEU A 247 -1.41 15.02 -18.94
C LEU A 247 -2.00 14.58 -17.60
N ARG A 248 -1.37 14.98 -16.49
CA ARG A 248 -1.92 14.75 -15.15
C ARG A 248 -3.31 15.35 -15.02
N GLN A 249 -3.49 16.62 -15.42
CA GLN A 249 -4.79 17.28 -15.32
C GLN A 249 -5.84 16.61 -16.21
N ALA A 250 -5.50 16.26 -17.45
CA ALA A 250 -6.41 15.56 -18.35
C ALA A 250 -6.88 14.20 -17.77
N ARG A 251 -5.99 13.45 -17.12
CA ARG A 251 -6.36 12.19 -16.43
C ARG A 251 -7.27 12.44 -15.25
N LEU A 252 -7.02 13.46 -14.45
CA LEU A 252 -7.89 13.83 -13.32
C LEU A 252 -9.30 14.19 -13.81
N ASP A 253 -9.43 14.94 -14.89
CA ASP A 253 -10.71 15.32 -15.47
C ASP A 253 -11.52 14.08 -15.94
N VAL A 254 -10.86 13.14 -16.61
CA VAL A 254 -11.48 11.85 -17.01
C VAL A 254 -11.88 11.03 -15.80
N MET A 255 -11.00 10.89 -14.80
CA MET A 255 -11.28 10.09 -13.62
C MET A 255 -12.43 10.65 -12.77
N SER A 256 -12.52 11.98 -12.68
CA SER A 256 -13.60 12.64 -11.93
C SER A 256 -14.98 12.31 -12.48
N GLN A 257 -15.09 12.09 -13.80
CA GLN A 257 -16.35 11.72 -14.47
C GLN A 257 -16.75 10.25 -14.22
N ASN A 258 -15.78 9.40 -13.89
CA ASN A 258 -15.99 7.97 -13.72
C ASN A 258 -16.14 7.54 -12.24
N LEU A 259 -15.99 8.48 -11.32
CA LEU A 259 -16.17 8.22 -9.89
C LEU A 259 -17.65 7.91 -9.60
N MET A 260 -17.89 6.83 -8.88
CA MET A 260 -19.23 6.47 -8.43
C MET A 260 -19.37 6.71 -6.92
N THR A 261 -20.48 7.34 -6.54
CA THR A 261 -20.90 7.51 -5.13
C THR A 261 -22.05 6.55 -4.84
N LEU A 262 -21.96 5.81 -3.70
CA LEU A 262 -22.96 4.82 -3.26
C LEU A 262 -23.69 5.29 -2.01
#